data_1eda2506b0c0a84252b96be142faa083
#
_entry.id   1eda2506b0c0a84252b96be142faa083
#
_cell.length_a   1.000
_cell.length_b   1.000
_cell.length_c   1.000
_cell.angle_alpha   90.00
_cell.angle_beta   90.00
_cell.angle_gamma   90.00
#
_symmetry.space_group_name_H-M   'P 1'
#
loop_
_entity.id
_entity.type
_entity.pdbx_description
1 polymer ?
#
loop_
_entity_poly.entity_id
_entity_poly.type
_entity_poly.pdbx_seq_one_letter_code
_entity_poly.pdbx_strand_id
1 'polypeptide(L)'
;AKAEEFLKAGFGVVGTHVQDGIARGTGTLVALNNYDASKRLVSNKVTNHFAFTRSAITAQSYPSSLMGMMALVRQMYYDMDWYKKGNSETKDQSLEALIANQNLVQLFTTDDKLNSLRASKIAKEFGLNYLMKGSGNEFERIEEIKNTNSKFIIPINFPEAYDVSDPNQANQMELKDFRFWNQAPSNLKVLADNGVVFALTPDNLK
;
A
#
# COMPACT_ATOMS: atom_id res chain seq x y z
N ALA A 1 -6.03 -21.26 -12.93
CA ALA A 1 -6.18 -20.20 -13.95
C ALA A 1 -5.22 -19.02 -13.67
N LYS A 2 -5.45 -18.17 -12.64
CA LYS A 2 -4.58 -17.00 -12.40
C LYS A 2 -3.10 -17.33 -12.17
N ALA A 3 -2.77 -18.39 -11.45
CA ALA A 3 -1.38 -18.79 -11.20
C ALA A 3 -0.63 -19.13 -12.49
N GLU A 4 -1.29 -19.77 -13.46
CA GLU A 4 -0.70 -20.13 -14.75
C GLU A 4 -0.44 -18.88 -15.63
N GLU A 5 -1.30 -17.87 -15.56
CA GLU A 5 -1.14 -16.60 -16.27
C GLU A 5 0.12 -15.88 -15.77
N PHE A 6 0.27 -15.75 -14.45
CA PHE A 6 1.48 -15.17 -13.86
C PHE A 6 2.75 -15.98 -14.17
N LEU A 7 2.66 -17.30 -14.14
CA LEU A 7 3.80 -18.17 -14.49
C LEU A 7 4.22 -17.97 -15.95
N LYS A 8 3.26 -17.91 -16.89
CA LYS A 8 3.51 -17.59 -18.30
C LYS A 8 4.10 -16.20 -18.51
N ALA A 9 3.74 -15.23 -17.66
CA ALA A 9 4.32 -13.91 -17.65
C ALA A 9 5.72 -13.83 -17.00
N GLY A 10 6.26 -14.97 -16.53
CA GLY A 10 7.62 -15.06 -15.98
C GLY A 10 7.73 -14.89 -14.46
N PHE A 11 6.61 -14.78 -13.74
CA PHE A 11 6.63 -14.71 -12.28
C PHE A 11 6.79 -16.09 -11.65
N GLY A 12 7.89 -16.34 -10.93
CA GLY A 12 8.13 -17.59 -10.22
C GLY A 12 7.54 -17.65 -8.82
N VAL A 13 7.41 -16.49 -8.16
CA VAL A 13 6.92 -16.34 -6.78
C VAL A 13 6.00 -15.12 -6.70
N VAL A 14 4.95 -15.23 -5.91
CA VAL A 14 4.03 -14.09 -5.63
C VAL A 14 3.84 -13.92 -4.13
N GLY A 15 3.76 -12.65 -3.70
CA GLY A 15 3.29 -12.27 -2.39
C GLY A 15 1.78 -12.12 -2.40
N THR A 16 1.09 -12.76 -1.47
CA THR A 16 -0.36 -12.66 -1.34
C THR A 16 -0.77 -12.27 0.07
N HIS A 17 -1.80 -11.46 0.19
CA HIS A 17 -2.39 -11.04 1.46
C HIS A 17 -3.88 -10.72 1.28
N VAL A 18 -4.62 -10.61 2.36
CA VAL A 18 -6.01 -10.13 2.33
C VAL A 18 -6.02 -8.61 2.09
N GLN A 19 -6.73 -8.14 1.07
CA GLN A 19 -6.80 -6.72 0.68
C GLN A 19 -8.02 -6.02 1.28
N ASP A 20 -8.37 -6.32 2.54
CA ASP A 20 -9.55 -5.76 3.19
C ASP A 20 -9.19 -5.11 4.53
N GLY A 21 -9.80 -3.96 4.82
CA GLY A 21 -9.63 -3.24 6.06
C GLY A 21 -8.33 -2.43 6.19
N ILE A 22 -8.10 -1.90 7.39
CA ILE A 22 -7.00 -0.98 7.73
C ILE A 22 -5.76 -1.78 8.12
N ALA A 23 -5.85 -2.65 9.12
CA ALA A 23 -4.81 -3.59 9.52
C ALA A 23 -5.11 -4.95 8.88
N ARG A 24 -4.44 -5.25 7.77
CA ARG A 24 -4.77 -6.39 6.89
C ARG A 24 -4.10 -7.70 7.28
N GLY A 25 -3.19 -7.64 8.27
CA GLY A 25 -2.42 -8.79 8.72
C GLY A 25 -1.24 -9.13 7.82
N THR A 26 -0.80 -10.38 7.90
CA THR A 26 0.45 -10.81 7.27
C THR A 26 0.28 -11.26 5.83
N GLY A 27 1.31 -10.98 5.02
CA GLY A 27 1.46 -11.52 3.67
C GLY A 27 2.30 -12.79 3.64
N THR A 28 1.99 -13.65 2.70
CA THR A 28 2.58 -14.97 2.48
C THR A 28 3.25 -15.01 1.11
N LEU A 29 4.41 -15.65 1.00
CA LEU A 29 5.07 -15.92 -0.28
C LEU A 29 4.70 -17.33 -0.77
N VAL A 30 4.24 -17.39 -2.02
CA VAL A 30 3.81 -18.62 -2.67
C VAL A 30 4.56 -18.79 -4.00
N ALA A 31 5.15 -19.96 -4.21
CA ALA A 31 5.75 -20.32 -5.50
C ALA A 31 4.67 -20.69 -6.51
N LEU A 32 4.80 -20.15 -7.72
CA LEU A 32 3.92 -20.44 -8.85
C LEU A 32 4.45 -21.63 -9.63
N ASN A 33 4.27 -22.82 -9.10
CA ASN A 33 4.68 -24.07 -9.74
C ASN A 33 3.52 -25.08 -9.77
N ASN A 34 3.73 -26.20 -10.45
CA ASN A 34 2.72 -27.26 -10.57
C ASN A 34 2.74 -28.28 -9.42
N TYR A 35 3.43 -28.00 -8.31
CA TYR A 35 3.44 -28.84 -7.13
C TYR A 35 2.13 -28.73 -6.32
N ASP A 36 1.95 -29.68 -5.41
CA ASP A 36 0.85 -29.66 -4.46
C ASP A 36 0.83 -28.37 -3.64
N ALA A 37 -0.35 -27.95 -3.22
CA ALA A 37 -0.55 -26.69 -2.51
C ALA A 37 0.35 -26.52 -1.28
N SER A 38 0.62 -27.61 -0.56
CA SER A 38 1.51 -27.63 0.61
C SER A 38 2.98 -27.34 0.28
N LYS A 39 3.43 -27.67 -0.93
CA LYS A 39 4.80 -27.45 -1.40
C LYS A 39 4.99 -26.09 -2.08
N ARG A 40 3.91 -25.35 -2.29
CA ARG A 40 3.96 -23.99 -2.87
C ARG A 40 4.27 -22.91 -1.84
N LEU A 41 4.08 -23.18 -0.56
CA LEU A 41 4.35 -22.23 0.50
C LEU A 41 5.85 -22.02 0.67
N VAL A 42 6.37 -20.86 0.28
CA VAL A 42 7.78 -20.49 0.45
C VAL A 42 8.01 -19.92 1.85
N SER A 43 7.16 -19.00 2.28
CA SER A 43 7.21 -18.42 3.61
C SER A 43 5.83 -17.95 4.06
N ASN A 44 5.46 -18.25 5.29
CA ASN A 44 4.13 -17.99 5.81
C ASN A 44 3.90 -16.53 6.26
N LYS A 45 4.98 -15.86 6.72
CA LYS A 45 4.89 -14.48 7.23
C LYS A 45 6.09 -13.70 6.74
N VAL A 46 5.90 -12.78 5.80
CA VAL A 46 7.00 -11.98 5.22
C VAL A 46 6.75 -10.51 5.41
N THR A 47 5.51 -10.09 5.26
CA THR A 47 5.08 -8.70 5.32
C THR A 47 3.91 -8.53 6.27
N ASN A 48 3.72 -7.32 6.79
CA ASN A 48 2.53 -6.92 7.53
C ASN A 48 1.89 -5.74 6.79
N HIS A 49 0.60 -5.81 6.50
CA HIS A 49 -0.07 -4.94 5.55
C HIS A 49 -1.05 -3.98 6.20
N PHE A 50 -1.02 -2.74 5.76
CA PHE A 50 -1.91 -1.66 6.19
C PHE A 50 -2.44 -0.87 5.01
N ALA A 51 -3.59 -0.21 5.19
CA ALA A 51 -4.12 0.78 4.25
C ALA A 51 -5.13 1.70 4.95
N PHE A 52 -5.38 2.87 4.38
CA PHE A 52 -6.50 3.71 4.77
C PHE A 52 -7.77 3.31 4.00
N THR A 53 -8.21 2.07 4.22
CA THR A 53 -9.38 1.51 3.52
C THR A 53 -10.30 0.84 4.54
N ARG A 54 -11.59 1.14 4.47
CA ARG A 54 -12.60 0.44 5.28
C ARG A 54 -12.73 -1.00 4.83
N SER A 55 -13.09 -1.89 5.78
CA SER A 55 -13.48 -3.24 5.41
C SER A 55 -14.76 -3.21 4.57
N ALA A 56 -14.76 -3.97 3.47
CA ALA A 56 -15.94 -4.25 2.67
C ALA A 56 -16.68 -5.51 3.15
N ILE A 57 -15.99 -6.37 3.91
CA ILE A 57 -16.51 -7.67 4.37
C ILE A 57 -17.29 -7.50 5.67
N THR A 58 -16.84 -6.60 6.55
CA THR A 58 -17.49 -6.34 7.84
C THR A 58 -18.27 -5.03 7.80
N ALA A 59 -19.53 -5.05 8.25
CA ALA A 59 -20.35 -3.86 8.40
C ALA A 59 -19.87 -3.01 9.59
N GLN A 60 -18.75 -2.30 9.42
CA GLN A 60 -18.20 -1.42 10.43
C GLN A 60 -18.79 -0.02 10.30
N SER A 61 -19.34 0.50 11.39
CA SER A 61 -19.80 1.88 11.46
C SER A 61 -18.64 2.89 11.59
N TYR A 62 -17.53 2.49 12.20
CA TYR A 62 -16.32 3.30 12.44
C TYR A 62 -15.05 2.52 12.02
N PRO A 63 -14.04 3.19 11.46
CA PRO A 63 -14.00 4.61 11.08
C PRO A 63 -14.74 4.89 9.77
N SER A 64 -15.44 6.03 9.68
CA SER A 64 -16.18 6.45 8.47
C SER A 64 -15.40 7.43 7.58
N SER A 65 -14.29 7.97 8.06
CA SER A 65 -13.50 8.99 7.37
C SER A 65 -12.01 8.65 7.42
N LEU A 66 -11.23 9.27 6.52
CA LEU A 66 -9.77 9.17 6.51
C LEU A 66 -9.15 9.59 7.86
N MET A 67 -9.66 10.66 8.46
CA MET A 67 -9.18 11.11 9.78
C MET A 67 -9.40 10.04 10.86
N GLY A 68 -10.55 9.38 10.85
CA GLY A 68 -10.85 8.26 11.74
C GLY A 68 -9.94 7.06 11.50
N MET A 69 -9.61 6.74 10.24
CA MET A 69 -8.67 5.66 9.92
C MET A 69 -7.26 5.99 10.43
N MET A 70 -6.80 7.23 10.26
CA MET A 70 -5.51 7.69 10.80
C MET A 70 -5.47 7.65 12.33
N ALA A 71 -6.56 8.05 12.98
CA ALA A 71 -6.69 7.99 14.43
C ALA A 71 -6.65 6.53 14.93
N LEU A 72 -7.35 5.62 14.24
CA LEU A 72 -7.36 4.19 14.58
C LEU A 72 -5.97 3.56 14.45
N VAL A 73 -5.20 3.89 13.39
CA VAL A 73 -3.83 3.39 13.25
C VAL A 73 -2.94 3.90 14.38
N ARG A 74 -3.06 5.16 14.80
CA ARG A 74 -2.32 5.68 15.96
C ARG A 74 -2.74 4.99 17.25
N GLN A 75 -4.06 4.86 17.46
CA GLN A 75 -4.59 4.16 18.64
C GLN A 75 -4.04 2.75 18.74
N MET A 76 -4.03 2.01 17.64
CA MET A 76 -3.48 0.65 17.58
C MET A 76 -2.01 0.59 18.05
N TYR A 77 -1.16 1.54 17.66
CA TYR A 77 0.24 1.58 18.11
C TYR A 77 0.37 2.04 19.55
N TYR A 78 -0.45 2.96 20.04
CA TYR A 78 -0.47 3.34 21.46
C TYR A 78 -0.94 2.19 22.35
N ASP A 79 -1.99 1.49 21.93
CA ASP A 79 -2.50 0.31 22.64
C ASP A 79 -1.46 -0.81 22.70
N MET A 80 -0.73 -1.02 21.60
CA MET A 80 0.37 -1.98 21.55
C MET A 80 1.49 -1.61 22.54
N ASP A 81 1.90 -0.35 22.59
CA ASP A 81 2.95 0.10 23.50
C ASP A 81 2.51 0.03 24.96
N TRP A 82 1.25 0.34 25.23
CA TRP A 82 0.64 0.19 26.55
C TRP A 82 0.59 -1.29 26.97
N TYR A 83 0.17 -2.16 26.07
CA TYR A 83 0.08 -3.61 26.29
C TYR A 83 1.45 -4.24 26.56
N LYS A 84 2.48 -3.86 25.79
CA LYS A 84 3.86 -4.33 26.02
C LYS A 84 4.42 -4.02 27.39
N LYS A 85 3.95 -2.95 28.02
CA LYS A 85 4.36 -2.56 29.38
C LYS A 85 3.72 -3.42 30.48
N GLY A 86 2.93 -4.44 30.11
CA GLY A 86 2.27 -5.34 31.05
C GLY A 86 1.08 -4.73 31.76
N ASN A 87 0.48 -3.68 31.21
CA ASN A 87 -0.65 -2.99 31.84
C ASN A 87 -2.00 -3.71 31.69
N SER A 88 -2.07 -4.77 30.87
CA SER A 88 -3.30 -5.55 30.68
C SER A 88 -3.27 -6.84 31.48
N GLU A 89 -4.36 -7.10 32.19
CA GLU A 89 -4.57 -8.38 32.90
C GLU A 89 -5.08 -9.49 31.97
N THR A 90 -5.65 -9.09 30.83
CA THR A 90 -6.23 -10.01 29.86
C THR A 90 -5.39 -10.06 28.58
N LYS A 91 -5.34 -11.24 27.96
CA LYS A 91 -4.62 -11.44 26.71
C LYS A 91 -5.44 -10.95 25.53
N ASP A 92 -4.89 -9.98 24.77
CA ASP A 92 -5.46 -9.49 23.51
C ASP A 92 -4.72 -10.12 22.33
N GLN A 93 -5.41 -10.98 21.58
CA GLN A 93 -4.83 -11.71 20.44
C GLN A 93 -4.40 -10.78 19.28
N SER A 94 -5.09 -9.65 19.10
CA SER A 94 -4.78 -8.70 18.03
C SER A 94 -3.50 -7.94 18.35
N LEU A 95 -3.33 -7.49 19.59
CA LEU A 95 -2.12 -6.81 20.05
C LEU A 95 -0.92 -7.76 20.08
N GLU A 96 -1.11 -9.02 20.51
CA GLU A 96 -0.08 -10.05 20.46
C GLU A 96 0.38 -10.30 19.01
N ALA A 97 -0.54 -10.41 18.05
CA ALA A 97 -0.22 -10.57 16.65
C ALA A 97 0.53 -9.35 16.09
N LEU A 98 0.11 -8.14 16.45
CA LEU A 98 0.77 -6.91 16.04
C LEU A 98 2.22 -6.85 16.55
N ILE A 99 2.43 -7.21 17.82
CA ILE A 99 3.77 -7.28 18.44
C ILE A 99 4.64 -8.33 17.73
N ALA A 100 4.12 -9.53 17.53
CA ALA A 100 4.85 -10.62 16.89
C ALA A 100 5.27 -10.29 15.44
N ASN A 101 4.50 -9.45 14.75
CA ASN A 101 4.73 -9.08 13.34
C ASN A 101 5.52 -7.78 13.18
N GLN A 102 6.01 -7.14 14.24
CA GLN A 102 6.73 -5.86 14.15
C GLN A 102 8.04 -5.93 13.34
N ASN A 103 8.72 -7.08 13.38
CA ASN A 103 9.98 -7.29 12.67
C ASN A 103 9.80 -7.64 11.19
N LEU A 104 8.56 -7.84 10.73
CA LEU A 104 8.26 -8.05 9.33
C LEU A 104 8.36 -6.74 8.55
N VAL A 105 8.49 -6.82 7.23
CA VAL A 105 8.39 -5.65 6.36
C VAL A 105 6.98 -5.06 6.51
N GLN A 106 6.90 -3.85 7.05
CA GLN A 106 5.65 -3.12 7.23
C GLN A 106 5.27 -2.44 5.91
N LEU A 107 4.24 -2.91 5.23
CA LEU A 107 3.78 -2.41 3.93
C LEU A 107 2.50 -1.61 4.09
N PHE A 108 2.51 -0.37 3.58
CA PHE A 108 1.35 0.50 3.60
C PHE A 108 0.88 0.78 2.17
N THR A 109 -0.35 0.35 1.84
CA THR A 109 -0.98 0.64 0.55
C THR A 109 -1.66 2.00 0.59
N THR A 110 -1.34 2.85 -0.38
CA THR A 110 -1.90 4.21 -0.51
C THR A 110 -2.50 4.40 -1.89
N ASP A 111 -3.54 5.20 -1.94
CA ASP A 111 -4.31 5.52 -3.15
C ASP A 111 -3.92 6.87 -3.76
N ASP A 112 -3.17 7.69 -3.02
CA ASP A 112 -2.61 8.94 -3.51
C ASP A 112 -1.31 9.35 -2.76
N LYS A 113 -0.59 10.32 -3.33
CA LYS A 113 0.62 10.92 -2.76
C LYS A 113 0.43 11.49 -1.36
N LEU A 114 -0.73 12.10 -1.08
CA LEU A 114 -0.99 12.70 0.23
C LEU A 114 -1.19 11.63 1.30
N ASN A 115 -1.81 10.49 0.94
CA ASN A 115 -1.95 9.36 1.84
C ASN A 115 -0.61 8.67 2.10
N SER A 116 0.31 8.66 1.12
CA SER A 116 1.70 8.24 1.34
C SER A 116 2.41 9.14 2.38
N LEU A 117 2.27 10.46 2.27
CA LEU A 117 2.83 11.40 3.23
C LEU A 117 2.22 11.25 4.63
N ARG A 118 0.89 11.05 4.72
CA ARG A 118 0.19 10.81 5.98
C ARG A 118 0.64 9.52 6.67
N ALA A 119 0.75 8.44 5.90
CA ALA A 119 1.24 7.15 6.40
C ALA A 119 2.69 7.27 6.91
N SER A 120 3.56 7.95 6.14
CA SER A 120 4.94 8.21 6.57
C SER A 120 5.01 9.04 7.85
N LYS A 121 4.14 10.04 8.00
CA LYS A 121 4.08 10.84 9.23
C LYS A 121 3.73 9.97 10.44
N ILE A 122 2.73 9.09 10.31
CA ILE A 122 2.36 8.16 11.39
C ILE A 122 3.53 7.20 11.67
N ALA A 123 4.17 6.64 10.65
CA ALA A 123 5.33 5.76 10.85
C ALA A 123 6.43 6.43 11.69
N LYS A 124 6.76 7.68 11.36
CA LYS A 124 7.79 8.46 12.09
C LYS A 124 7.40 8.71 13.56
N GLU A 125 6.12 8.92 13.85
CA GLU A 125 5.61 9.10 15.23
C GLU A 125 5.93 7.87 16.12
N PHE A 126 6.00 6.67 15.55
CA PHE A 126 6.26 5.41 16.26
C PHE A 126 7.62 4.78 15.93
N GLY A 127 8.54 5.53 15.31
CA GLY A 127 9.87 5.03 14.95
C GLY A 127 9.87 3.92 13.90
N LEU A 128 8.84 3.87 13.07
CA LEU A 128 8.67 2.89 12.00
C LEU A 128 9.02 3.49 10.63
N ASN A 129 9.28 2.62 9.67
CA ASN A 129 9.40 3.00 8.26
C ASN A 129 8.58 2.02 7.40
N TYR A 130 7.59 2.54 6.70
CA TYR A 130 6.77 1.72 5.80
C TYR A 130 7.41 1.58 4.42
N LEU A 131 7.32 0.38 3.87
CA LEU A 131 7.40 0.19 2.42
C LEU A 131 6.05 0.64 1.84
N MET A 132 6.05 1.72 1.05
CA MET A 132 4.82 2.31 0.51
C MET A 132 4.44 1.64 -0.81
N LYS A 133 3.24 1.10 -0.92
CA LYS A 133 2.66 0.80 -2.23
C LYS A 133 1.94 2.06 -2.71
N GLY A 134 2.59 2.80 -3.61
CA GLY A 134 2.13 4.07 -4.12
C GLY A 134 1.07 3.95 -5.21
N SER A 135 0.64 5.09 -5.73
CA SER A 135 -0.47 5.22 -6.69
C SER A 135 -0.05 5.69 -8.08
N GLY A 136 1.23 6.09 -8.27
CA GLY A 136 1.74 6.59 -9.56
C GLY A 136 1.67 8.11 -9.70
N ASN A 137 1.29 8.85 -8.66
CA ASN A 137 1.20 10.32 -8.67
C ASN A 137 2.18 11.02 -7.71
N GLU A 138 3.23 10.33 -7.29
CA GLU A 138 4.22 10.80 -6.33
C GLU A 138 5.02 12.00 -6.85
N PHE A 139 5.17 12.11 -8.19
CA PHE A 139 5.89 13.21 -8.85
C PHE A 139 5.34 14.59 -8.51
N GLU A 140 4.05 14.71 -8.19
CA GLU A 140 3.44 16.00 -7.86
C GLU A 140 3.90 16.56 -6.51
N ARG A 141 4.51 15.73 -5.64
CA ARG A 141 5.03 16.09 -4.32
C ARG A 141 6.40 15.47 -4.08
N ILE A 142 7.25 15.52 -5.09
CA ILE A 142 8.52 14.79 -5.09
C ILE A 142 9.43 15.18 -3.92
N GLU A 143 9.51 16.45 -3.54
CA GLU A 143 10.36 16.89 -2.44
C GLU A 143 9.87 16.33 -1.11
N GLU A 144 8.56 16.35 -0.86
CA GLU A 144 7.99 15.79 0.36
C GLU A 144 8.12 14.25 0.38
N ILE A 145 7.91 13.59 -0.77
CA ILE A 145 8.07 12.14 -0.91
C ILE A 145 9.52 11.73 -0.63
N LYS A 146 10.50 12.41 -1.22
CA LYS A 146 11.93 12.20 -0.95
C LYS A 146 12.26 12.33 0.54
N ASN A 147 11.72 13.34 1.20
CA ASN A 147 11.93 13.60 2.63
C ASN A 147 11.29 12.56 3.55
N THR A 148 10.45 11.66 3.03
CA THR A 148 9.95 10.53 3.82
C THR A 148 11.03 9.50 4.11
N ASN A 149 12.03 9.37 3.24
CA ASN A 149 13.02 8.28 3.20
C ASN A 149 12.38 6.88 3.10
N SER A 150 11.12 6.80 2.65
CA SER A 150 10.43 5.54 2.43
C SER A 150 10.84 4.93 1.09
N LYS A 151 10.78 3.60 1.01
CA LYS A 151 10.88 2.86 -0.26
C LYS A 151 9.48 2.68 -0.84
N PHE A 152 9.39 2.60 -2.17
CA PHE A 152 8.10 2.53 -2.86
C PHE A 152 7.98 1.28 -3.72
N ILE A 153 6.74 0.82 -3.89
CA ILE A 153 6.31 -0.10 -4.95
C ILE A 153 5.35 0.71 -5.82
N ILE A 154 5.73 1.00 -7.05
CA ILE A 154 5.00 1.90 -7.95
C ILE A 154 4.31 1.10 -9.04
N PRO A 155 3.00 1.28 -9.24
CA PRO A 155 2.29 0.66 -10.36
C PRO A 155 2.69 1.31 -11.69
N ILE A 156 2.70 0.50 -12.75
CA ILE A 156 2.99 0.95 -14.12
C ILE A 156 1.71 1.15 -14.95
N ASN A 157 0.56 1.21 -14.30
CA ASN A 157 -0.71 1.57 -14.90
C ASN A 157 -0.80 3.10 -15.00
N PHE A 158 -0.70 3.61 -16.20
CA PHE A 158 -0.85 5.04 -16.47
C PHE A 158 -2.32 5.40 -16.70
N PRO A 159 -2.70 6.68 -16.45
CA PRO A 159 -4.07 7.12 -16.70
C PRO A 159 -4.41 7.00 -18.20
N GLU A 160 -5.61 6.54 -18.49
CA GLU A 160 -6.13 6.48 -19.86
C GLU A 160 -6.28 7.89 -20.44
N ALA A 161 -6.20 8.00 -21.76
CA ALA A 161 -6.44 9.27 -22.44
C ALA A 161 -7.90 9.69 -22.25
N TYR A 162 -8.09 10.98 -22.05
CA TYR A 162 -9.44 11.54 -21.97
C TYR A 162 -10.11 11.55 -23.35
N ASP A 163 -11.40 11.24 -23.38
CA ASP A 163 -12.19 11.44 -24.60
C ASP A 163 -12.49 12.94 -24.78
N VAL A 164 -11.86 13.51 -25.76
CA VAL A 164 -12.01 14.93 -26.15
C VAL A 164 -12.67 15.09 -27.53
N SER A 165 -13.29 14.05 -28.06
CA SER A 165 -13.98 14.05 -29.35
C SER A 165 -15.22 14.95 -29.35
N ASP A 166 -15.89 15.06 -28.19
CA ASP A 166 -17.00 16.02 -27.99
C ASP A 166 -16.44 17.32 -27.37
N PRO A 167 -16.59 18.48 -28.05
CA PRO A 167 -16.14 19.77 -27.52
C PRO A 167 -16.77 20.15 -26.16
N ASN A 168 -18.01 19.70 -25.90
CA ASN A 168 -18.66 19.99 -24.61
C ASN A 168 -18.00 19.20 -23.48
N GLN A 169 -17.62 17.95 -23.70
CA GLN A 169 -16.89 17.15 -22.73
C GLN A 169 -15.48 17.70 -22.52
N ALA A 170 -14.79 18.06 -23.61
CA ALA A 170 -13.47 18.66 -23.53
C ALA A 170 -13.45 19.96 -22.69
N ASN A 171 -14.48 20.81 -22.81
CA ASN A 171 -14.61 22.05 -22.04
C ASN A 171 -14.90 21.83 -20.55
N GLN A 172 -15.37 20.64 -20.13
CA GLN A 172 -15.61 20.29 -18.72
C GLN A 172 -14.34 19.78 -18.03
N MET A 173 -13.30 19.44 -18.78
CA MET A 173 -12.04 18.96 -18.23
C MET A 173 -11.23 20.08 -17.62
N GLU A 174 -10.73 19.87 -16.40
CA GLU A 174 -9.86 20.85 -15.76
C GLU A 174 -8.41 20.74 -16.27
N LEU A 175 -7.73 21.86 -16.36
CA LEU A 175 -6.32 21.91 -16.78
C LEU A 175 -5.42 21.01 -15.92
N LYS A 176 -5.75 20.84 -14.63
CA LYS A 176 -5.02 19.94 -13.73
C LYS A 176 -5.05 18.49 -14.20
N ASP A 177 -6.18 18.03 -14.79
CA ASP A 177 -6.36 16.65 -15.22
C ASP A 177 -5.50 16.36 -16.46
N PHE A 178 -5.46 17.29 -17.42
CA PHE A 178 -4.58 17.20 -18.57
C PHE A 178 -3.10 17.24 -18.16
N ARG A 179 -2.72 18.09 -17.22
CA ARG A 179 -1.35 18.15 -16.69
C ARG A 179 -0.96 16.85 -16.01
N PHE A 180 -1.84 16.30 -15.20
CA PHE A 180 -1.61 15.02 -14.54
C PHE A 180 -1.42 13.91 -15.58
N TRP A 181 -2.34 13.78 -16.55
CA TRP A 181 -2.25 12.79 -17.62
C TRP A 181 -0.93 12.90 -18.40
N ASN A 182 -0.54 14.11 -18.77
CA ASN A 182 0.70 14.36 -19.53
C ASN A 182 1.97 14.04 -18.72
N GLN A 183 1.95 14.23 -17.42
CA GLN A 183 3.12 14.05 -16.56
C GLN A 183 3.20 12.66 -15.92
N ALA A 184 2.10 11.95 -15.77
CA ALA A 184 2.06 10.64 -15.09
C ALA A 184 3.08 9.63 -15.64
N PRO A 185 3.34 9.50 -16.95
CA PRO A 185 4.37 8.62 -17.48
C PRO A 185 5.79 8.95 -17.01
N SER A 186 6.05 10.21 -16.62
CA SER A 186 7.36 10.64 -16.12
C SER A 186 7.59 10.35 -14.63
N ASN A 187 6.57 9.86 -13.88
CA ASN A 187 6.67 9.63 -12.44
C ASN A 187 7.92 8.82 -12.05
N LEU A 188 8.15 7.71 -12.75
CA LEU A 188 9.28 6.83 -12.46
C LEU A 188 10.63 7.54 -12.66
N LYS A 189 10.75 8.33 -13.73
CA LYS A 189 11.94 9.12 -14.00
C LYS A 189 12.16 10.17 -12.91
N VAL A 190 11.11 10.89 -12.52
CA VAL A 190 11.18 11.91 -11.46
C VAL A 190 11.61 11.28 -10.13
N LEU A 191 11.06 10.12 -9.76
CA LEU A 191 11.47 9.40 -8.57
C LEU A 191 12.95 8.99 -8.61
N ALA A 192 13.40 8.43 -9.75
CA ALA A 192 14.78 8.01 -9.93
C ALA A 192 15.78 9.18 -9.87
N ASP A 193 15.48 10.27 -10.57
CA ASP A 193 16.32 11.49 -10.62
C ASP A 193 16.46 12.13 -9.21
N ASN A 194 15.47 11.91 -8.33
CA ASN A 194 15.48 12.39 -6.95
C ASN A 194 16.00 11.37 -5.93
N GLY A 195 16.50 10.21 -6.39
CA GLY A 195 17.11 9.19 -5.53
C GLY A 195 16.11 8.42 -4.66
N VAL A 196 14.82 8.44 -5.00
CA VAL A 196 13.81 7.64 -4.32
C VAL A 196 13.96 6.19 -4.77
N VAL A 197 14.10 5.26 -3.82
CA VAL A 197 14.23 3.83 -4.11
C VAL A 197 12.85 3.24 -4.34
N PHE A 198 12.65 2.59 -5.49
CA PHE A 198 11.37 1.95 -5.80
C PHE A 198 11.52 0.65 -6.59
N ALA A 199 10.50 -0.18 -6.50
CA ALA A 199 10.26 -1.36 -7.34
C ALA A 199 8.99 -1.13 -8.17
N LEU A 200 8.84 -1.86 -9.26
CA LEU A 200 7.66 -1.78 -10.13
C LEU A 200 6.68 -2.90 -9.84
N THR A 201 5.39 -2.63 -10.03
CA THR A 201 4.34 -3.64 -9.99
C THR A 201 3.40 -3.49 -11.18
N PRO A 202 2.97 -4.61 -11.81
CA PRO A 202 1.95 -4.60 -12.86
C PRO A 202 0.52 -4.55 -12.28
N ASP A 203 0.36 -4.23 -11.02
CA ASP A 203 -0.95 -4.19 -10.37
C ASP A 203 -1.87 -3.19 -11.09
N ASN A 204 -3.12 -3.62 -11.36
CA ASN A 204 -4.11 -2.88 -12.15
C ASN A 204 -3.69 -2.56 -13.61
N LEU A 205 -2.67 -3.21 -14.15
CA LEU A 205 -2.38 -3.13 -15.57
C LEU A 205 -3.49 -3.86 -16.35
N LYS A 206 -4.11 -3.15 -17.29
CA LYS A 206 -5.16 -3.69 -18.17
C LYS A 206 -4.57 -4.30 -19.42
#